data_059dd5ef2a5c20c35622cd93c465ec22
#
_entry.id   059dd5ef2a5c20c35622cd93c465ec22
#
_cell.length_a   1.000
_cell.length_b   1.000
_cell.length_c   1.000
_cell.angle_alpha   90.00
_cell.angle_beta   90.00
_cell.angle_gamma   90.00
#
_symmetry.space_group_name_H-M   'P 1'
#
loop_
_entity.id
_entity.type
_entity.pdbx_description
1 polymer ?
#
loop_
_entity_poly.entity_id
_entity_poly.type
_entity_poly.pdbx_seq_one_letter_code
_entity_poly.pdbx_strand_id
1 'polypeptide(L)'
;MLVVNTASYCGFTRQYEGLEKLYSKYKDRGLIVLGFPSNDFGNQEPGSNKEIAEFCSNTFGVKFPMLAKTSVKGGNANPLFKQLAQQSESPGWNFHKYIIGRDGKLVRSFSSLVSPSDRRLTSEIERALSSPRS
;
A
#
# COMPACT_ATOMS: atom_id res chain seq x y z
N MET A 1 -5.22 -2.09 8.63
CA MET A 1 -4.89 -2.45 7.23
C MET A 1 -4.09 -1.31 6.63
N LEU A 2 -3.03 -1.64 5.94
CA LEU A 2 -2.22 -0.68 5.20
C LEU A 2 -2.43 -0.94 3.70
N VAL A 3 -2.96 0.05 2.99
CA VAL A 3 -3.23 -0.03 1.55
C VAL A 3 -2.21 0.83 0.83
N VAL A 4 -1.54 0.25 -0.17
CA VAL A 4 -0.47 0.91 -0.92
C VAL A 4 -0.64 0.67 -2.41
N ASN A 5 -0.61 1.72 -3.23
CA ASN A 5 -0.53 1.55 -4.67
C ASN A 5 0.94 1.40 -5.07
N THR A 6 1.25 0.39 -5.86
CA THR A 6 2.63 -0.05 -6.09
C THR A 6 3.03 -0.02 -7.56
N ALA A 7 4.34 -0.07 -7.82
CA ALA A 7 4.89 -0.13 -9.16
C ALA A 7 6.26 -0.82 -9.14
N SER A 8 6.63 -1.45 -10.26
CA SER A 8 7.88 -2.23 -10.39
C SER A 8 9.07 -1.40 -10.87
N TYR A 9 8.83 -0.26 -11.50
CA TYR A 9 9.89 0.54 -12.14
C TYR A 9 9.94 1.99 -11.64
N CYS A 10 9.64 2.22 -10.37
CA CYS A 10 9.64 3.53 -9.73
C CYS A 10 10.90 3.72 -8.90
N GLY A 11 11.31 4.97 -8.71
CA GLY A 11 12.39 5.30 -7.77
C GLY A 11 12.09 4.89 -6.33
N PHE A 12 10.80 4.75 -5.98
CA PHE A 12 10.34 4.29 -4.67
C PHE A 12 10.12 2.78 -4.59
N THR A 13 10.38 2.03 -5.65
CA THR A 13 10.09 0.58 -5.69
C THR A 13 10.82 -0.19 -4.58
N ARG A 14 11.98 0.29 -4.14
CA ARG A 14 12.68 -0.34 -3.01
C ARG A 14 11.87 -0.30 -1.71
N GLN A 15 10.81 0.49 -1.63
CA GLN A 15 9.91 0.48 -0.48
C GLN A 15 9.19 -0.86 -0.29
N TYR A 16 9.13 -1.71 -1.31
CA TYR A 16 8.64 -3.08 -1.13
C TYR A 16 9.37 -3.81 0.01
N GLU A 17 10.67 -3.61 0.12
CA GLU A 17 11.47 -4.24 1.18
C GLU A 17 11.00 -3.79 2.56
N GLY A 18 10.83 -2.49 2.74
CA GLY A 18 10.34 -1.93 4.01
C GLY A 18 8.91 -2.33 4.32
N LEU A 19 8.05 -2.40 3.29
CA LEU A 19 6.66 -2.85 3.47
C LEU A 19 6.62 -4.32 3.91
N GLU A 20 7.47 -5.16 3.33
CA GLU A 20 7.55 -6.56 3.74
C GLU A 20 8.05 -6.70 5.18
N LYS A 21 9.01 -5.87 5.59
CA LYS A 21 9.48 -5.84 6.98
C LYS A 21 8.36 -5.46 7.95
N LEU A 22 7.54 -4.46 7.60
CA LEU A 22 6.38 -4.09 8.40
C LEU A 22 5.39 -5.25 8.51
N TYR A 23 5.09 -5.87 7.38
CA TYR A 23 4.18 -7.00 7.35
C TYR A 23 4.67 -8.14 8.21
N SER A 24 5.93 -8.53 8.07
CA SER A 24 6.52 -9.61 8.86
C SER A 24 6.51 -9.32 10.36
N LYS A 25 6.75 -8.05 10.73
CA LYS A 25 6.81 -7.64 12.13
C LYS A 25 5.44 -7.66 12.80
N TYR A 26 4.40 -7.22 12.09
CA TYR A 26 3.09 -6.96 12.71
C TYR A 26 1.98 -7.92 12.28
N LYS A 27 2.24 -8.84 11.36
CA LYS A 27 1.18 -9.74 10.86
C LYS A 27 0.52 -10.55 11.96
N ASP A 28 1.30 -11.00 12.94
CA ASP A 28 0.79 -11.80 14.05
C ASP A 28 -0.05 -10.96 15.03
N ARG A 29 0.09 -9.64 14.97
CA ARG A 29 -0.74 -8.71 15.74
C ARG A 29 -1.97 -8.26 14.96
N GLY A 30 -2.13 -8.74 13.73
CA GLY A 30 -3.31 -8.47 12.92
C GLY A 30 -3.11 -7.46 11.79
N LEU A 31 -1.88 -7.05 11.49
CA LEU A 31 -1.65 -6.15 10.36
C LEU A 31 -1.88 -6.87 9.05
N ILE A 32 -2.70 -6.26 8.19
CA ILE A 32 -2.90 -6.67 6.82
C ILE A 32 -2.29 -5.58 5.93
N VAL A 33 -1.43 -5.98 4.99
CA VAL A 33 -0.86 -5.08 3.99
C VAL A 33 -1.39 -5.52 2.63
N LEU A 34 -1.97 -4.60 1.87
CA LEU A 34 -2.50 -4.87 0.53
C LEU A 34 -1.77 -3.99 -0.49
N GLY A 35 -1.09 -4.63 -1.44
CA GLY A 35 -0.45 -3.93 -2.54
C GLY A 35 -1.36 -3.90 -3.77
N PHE A 36 -1.56 -2.72 -4.33
CA PHE A 36 -2.38 -2.52 -5.53
C PHE A 36 -1.49 -2.00 -6.65
N PRO A 37 -0.96 -2.89 -7.52
CA PRO A 37 -0.15 -2.45 -8.65
C PRO A 37 -0.95 -1.56 -9.58
N SER A 38 -0.35 -0.44 -10.01
CA SER A 38 -1.02 0.49 -10.90
C SER A 38 -0.03 1.11 -11.87
N ASN A 39 -0.46 1.27 -13.12
CA ASN A 39 0.33 1.92 -14.18
C ASN A 39 -0.02 3.40 -14.35
N ASP A 40 -0.79 3.98 -13.43
CA ASP A 40 -1.32 5.35 -13.54
C ASP A 40 -0.26 6.44 -13.41
N PHE A 41 0.89 6.13 -12.80
CA PHE A 41 1.92 7.12 -12.53
C PHE A 41 3.18 6.83 -13.34
N GLY A 42 3.37 7.58 -14.43
CA GLY A 42 4.56 7.47 -15.26
C GLY A 42 4.72 6.15 -15.99
N ASN A 43 3.67 5.37 -16.13
CA ASN A 43 3.70 4.05 -16.77
C ASN A 43 4.78 3.14 -16.17
N GLN A 44 4.94 3.17 -14.84
CA GLN A 44 6.01 2.44 -14.14
C GLN A 44 5.57 1.04 -13.67
N GLU A 45 4.39 0.57 -14.11
CA GLU A 45 3.91 -0.79 -13.89
C GLU A 45 3.33 -1.38 -15.18
N PRO A 46 4.13 -1.51 -16.25
CA PRO A 46 3.61 -1.98 -17.54
C PRO A 46 3.41 -3.49 -17.64
N GLY A 47 3.96 -4.25 -16.69
CA GLY A 47 3.93 -5.72 -16.73
C GLY A 47 2.55 -6.32 -16.50
N SER A 48 2.42 -7.62 -16.81
CA SER A 48 1.24 -8.40 -16.49
C SER A 48 1.17 -8.70 -14.99
N ASN A 49 0.01 -9.15 -14.51
CA ASN A 49 -0.14 -9.55 -13.10
C ASN A 49 0.88 -10.64 -12.72
N LYS A 50 1.15 -11.59 -13.62
CA LYS A 50 2.12 -12.64 -13.38
C LYS A 50 3.54 -12.07 -13.25
N GLU A 51 3.92 -11.18 -14.16
CA GLU A 51 5.24 -10.56 -14.14
C GLU A 51 5.45 -9.73 -12.88
N ILE A 52 4.43 -9.00 -12.44
CA ILE A 52 4.46 -8.20 -11.22
C ILE A 52 4.65 -9.10 -10.00
N ALA A 53 3.88 -10.19 -9.92
CA ALA A 53 3.97 -11.14 -8.81
C ALA A 53 5.35 -11.78 -8.73
N GLU A 54 5.91 -12.19 -9.87
CA GLU A 54 7.25 -12.78 -9.93
C GLU A 54 8.32 -11.77 -9.52
N PHE A 55 8.21 -10.52 -9.97
CA PHE A 55 9.13 -9.46 -9.61
C PHE A 55 9.13 -9.22 -8.09
N CYS A 56 7.95 -9.07 -7.51
CA CYS A 56 7.82 -8.82 -6.08
C CYS A 56 8.38 -9.98 -5.25
N SER A 57 8.04 -11.21 -5.61
CA SER A 57 8.50 -12.40 -4.90
C SER A 57 10.00 -12.61 -5.04
N ASN A 58 10.53 -12.56 -6.27
CA ASN A 58 11.91 -12.92 -6.55
C ASN A 58 12.91 -11.81 -6.18
N THR A 59 12.52 -10.55 -6.35
CA THR A 59 13.44 -9.44 -6.11
C THR A 59 13.36 -8.92 -4.67
N PHE A 60 12.17 -8.86 -4.09
CA PHE A 60 11.96 -8.26 -2.77
C PHE A 60 11.42 -9.23 -1.71
N GLY A 61 11.14 -10.48 -2.07
CA GLY A 61 10.62 -11.47 -1.13
C GLY A 61 9.26 -11.10 -0.55
N VAL A 62 8.43 -10.39 -1.30
CA VAL A 62 7.12 -9.92 -0.85
C VAL A 62 6.20 -11.09 -0.56
N LYS A 63 5.66 -11.15 0.66
CA LYS A 63 4.71 -12.18 1.11
C LYS A 63 3.34 -11.60 1.42
N PHE A 64 3.22 -10.28 1.60
CA PHE A 64 1.90 -9.67 1.78
C PHE A 64 1.11 -9.75 0.47
N PRO A 65 -0.24 -9.77 0.54
CA PRO A 65 -1.07 -9.92 -0.66
C PRO A 65 -0.87 -8.79 -1.68
N MET A 66 -0.66 -9.18 -2.92
CA MET A 66 -0.62 -8.27 -4.07
C MET A 66 -1.88 -8.52 -4.89
N LEU A 67 -2.66 -7.47 -5.10
CA LEU A 67 -3.90 -7.55 -5.87
C LEU A 67 -3.60 -7.43 -7.36
N ALA A 68 -4.60 -7.69 -8.20
CA ALA A 68 -4.47 -7.50 -9.64
C ALA A 68 -4.25 -6.02 -9.97
N LYS A 69 -3.47 -5.76 -11.01
CA LYS A 69 -3.21 -4.40 -11.48
C LYS A 69 -4.52 -3.67 -11.74
N THR A 70 -4.61 -2.43 -11.28
CA THR A 70 -5.82 -1.64 -11.38
C THR A 70 -5.49 -0.15 -11.51
N SER A 71 -6.46 0.65 -11.93
CA SER A 71 -6.34 2.10 -11.85
C SER A 71 -6.67 2.56 -10.42
N VAL A 72 -5.94 3.57 -9.93
CA VAL A 72 -6.11 4.08 -8.56
C VAL A 72 -6.45 5.56 -8.50
N LYS A 73 -6.56 6.22 -9.66
CA LYS A 73 -6.95 7.64 -9.75
C LYS A 73 -7.93 7.87 -10.89
N GLY A 74 -8.63 9.00 -10.83
CA GLY A 74 -9.56 9.40 -11.87
C GLY A 74 -10.86 8.62 -11.88
N GLY A 75 -11.65 8.79 -12.96
CA GLY A 75 -13.00 8.22 -13.05
C GLY A 75 -13.06 6.71 -13.12
N ASN A 76 -11.97 6.07 -13.57
CA ASN A 76 -11.88 4.61 -13.70
C ASN A 76 -11.18 3.94 -12.51
N ALA A 77 -10.95 4.67 -11.44
CA ALA A 77 -10.24 4.12 -10.28
C ALA A 77 -11.02 2.98 -9.63
N ASN A 78 -10.25 2.04 -9.07
CA ASN A 78 -10.79 0.99 -8.22
C ASN A 78 -11.71 1.62 -7.16
N PRO A 79 -12.89 1.02 -6.86
CA PRO A 79 -13.84 1.60 -5.89
C PRO A 79 -13.24 1.93 -4.53
N LEU A 80 -12.33 1.11 -4.03
CA LEU A 80 -11.63 1.41 -2.77
C LEU A 80 -10.87 2.73 -2.85
N PHE A 81 -10.13 2.95 -3.93
CA PHE A 81 -9.36 4.17 -4.10
C PHE A 81 -10.24 5.41 -4.35
N LYS A 82 -11.40 5.23 -5.00
CA LYS A 82 -12.39 6.32 -5.10
C LYS A 82 -12.87 6.75 -3.72
N GLN A 83 -13.18 5.79 -2.86
CA GLN A 83 -13.65 6.04 -1.51
C GLN A 83 -12.55 6.72 -0.67
N LEU A 84 -11.31 6.22 -0.76
CA LEU A 84 -10.19 6.83 -0.05
C LEU A 84 -9.91 8.26 -0.50
N ALA A 85 -10.05 8.54 -1.80
CA ALA A 85 -9.89 9.88 -2.33
C ALA A 85 -10.95 10.84 -1.80
N GLN A 86 -12.18 10.37 -1.61
CA GLN A 86 -13.26 11.18 -1.02
C GLN A 86 -13.03 11.48 0.46
N GLN A 87 -12.44 10.53 1.19
CA GLN A 87 -12.21 10.67 2.63
C GLN A 87 -10.93 11.44 2.95
N SER A 88 -9.98 11.46 2.05
CA SER A 88 -8.69 12.10 2.25
C SER A 88 -8.20 12.71 0.94
N GLU A 89 -7.40 11.94 0.20
CA GLU A 89 -6.80 12.39 -1.06
C GLU A 89 -6.58 11.20 -1.98
N SER A 90 -6.54 11.47 -3.29
CA SER A 90 -6.11 10.51 -4.29
C SER A 90 -4.61 10.27 -4.15
N PRO A 91 -4.09 9.08 -4.53
CA PRO A 91 -2.63 8.89 -4.55
C PRO A 91 -1.95 9.95 -5.42
N GLY A 92 -0.90 10.57 -4.87
CA GLY A 92 -0.14 11.57 -5.62
C GLY A 92 0.94 10.97 -6.49
N TRP A 93 1.37 9.76 -6.19
CA TRP A 93 2.38 9.01 -6.94
C TRP A 93 2.34 7.54 -6.50
N ASN A 94 3.27 6.72 -7.01
CA ASN A 94 3.44 5.34 -6.59
C ASN A 94 3.84 5.28 -5.10
N PHE A 95 3.41 4.23 -4.40
CA PHE A 95 3.70 4.01 -2.98
C PHE A 95 3.10 5.06 -2.04
N HIS A 96 1.97 5.64 -2.42
CA HIS A 96 1.12 6.39 -1.51
C HIS A 96 0.43 5.39 -0.57
N LYS A 97 0.28 5.74 0.72
CA LYS A 97 -0.16 4.79 1.74
C LYS A 97 -1.39 5.29 2.46
N TYR A 98 -2.27 4.35 2.81
CA TYR A 98 -3.48 4.64 3.60
C TYR A 98 -3.56 3.65 4.74
N ILE A 99 -3.74 4.13 5.97
CA ILE A 99 -3.99 3.27 7.12
C ILE A 99 -5.48 3.22 7.37
N ILE A 100 -6.04 2.01 7.37
CA ILE A 100 -7.46 1.77 7.65
C ILE A 100 -7.52 1.00 8.97
N GLY A 101 -8.31 1.52 9.92
CA GLY A 101 -8.43 0.93 11.24
C GLY A 101 -9.25 -0.36 11.25
N ARG A 102 -9.32 -0.99 12.43
CA ARG A 102 -10.07 -2.24 12.61
C ARG A 102 -11.58 -2.07 12.39
N ASP A 103 -12.07 -0.84 12.52
CA ASP A 103 -13.47 -0.50 12.26
C ASP A 103 -13.77 -0.23 10.77
N GLY A 104 -12.76 -0.36 9.91
CA GLY A 104 -12.91 -0.10 8.47
C GLY A 104 -12.82 1.36 8.07
N LYS A 105 -12.54 2.25 9.01
CA LYS A 105 -12.46 3.69 8.73
C LYS A 105 -11.02 4.13 8.46
N LEU A 106 -10.86 5.07 7.54
CA LEU A 106 -9.55 5.66 7.25
C LEU A 106 -9.03 6.41 8.48
N VAL A 107 -7.81 6.06 8.90
CA VAL A 107 -7.13 6.72 10.00
C VAL A 107 -6.29 7.88 9.48
N ARG A 108 -5.43 7.62 8.50
CA ARG A 108 -4.50 8.61 7.95
C ARG A 108 -3.92 8.15 6.63
N SER A 109 -3.57 9.09 5.77
CA SER A 109 -2.82 8.81 4.54
C SER A 109 -1.41 9.38 4.64
N PHE A 110 -0.49 8.81 3.85
CA PHE A 110 0.91 9.23 3.80
C PHE A 110 1.37 9.28 2.35
N SER A 111 2.14 10.30 2.01
CA SER A 111 2.68 10.44 0.65
C SER A 111 3.72 9.38 0.34
N SER A 112 4.07 9.28 -0.95
CA SER A 112 5.13 8.39 -1.42
C SER A 112 6.47 8.64 -0.73
N LEU A 113 6.72 9.86 -0.30
CA LEU A 113 7.97 10.26 0.35
C LEU A 113 8.14 9.70 1.76
N VAL A 114 7.05 9.26 2.38
CA VAL A 114 7.11 8.66 3.72
C VAL A 114 7.50 7.20 3.58
N SER A 115 8.70 6.84 4.03
CA SER A 115 9.17 5.46 3.94
C SER A 115 8.41 4.54 4.90
N PRO A 116 8.39 3.22 4.62
CA PRO A 116 7.75 2.26 5.52
C PRO A 116 8.36 2.22 6.93
N SER A 117 9.60 2.66 7.11
CA SER A 117 10.26 2.71 8.40
C SER A 117 10.07 4.04 9.13
N ASP A 118 9.40 5.02 8.52
CA ASP A 118 9.17 6.32 9.13
C ASP A 118 8.32 6.19 10.39
N ARG A 119 8.73 6.85 11.46
CA ARG A 119 8.05 6.80 12.75
C ARG A 119 6.61 7.25 12.71
N ARG A 120 6.29 8.24 11.87
CA ARG A 120 4.93 8.73 11.72
C ARG A 120 4.00 7.63 11.25
N LEU A 121 4.49 6.80 10.31
CA LEU A 121 3.73 5.67 9.78
C LEU A 121 3.65 4.54 10.80
N THR A 122 4.79 4.13 11.35
CA THR A 122 4.82 3.00 12.29
C THR A 122 4.04 3.27 13.56
N SER A 123 4.09 4.51 14.08
CA SER A 123 3.33 4.89 15.27
C SER A 123 1.81 4.79 15.03
N GLU A 124 1.34 5.22 13.87
CA GLU A 124 -0.08 5.13 13.52
C GLU A 124 -0.51 3.66 13.34
N ILE A 125 0.36 2.83 12.77
CA ILE A 125 0.10 1.39 12.65
C ILE A 125 -0.05 0.76 14.03
N GLU A 126 0.88 1.04 14.94
CA GLU A 126 0.83 0.48 16.29
C GLU A 126 -0.40 0.94 17.06
N ARG A 127 -0.77 2.21 16.90
CA ARG A 127 -1.99 2.75 17.52
C ARG A 127 -3.23 2.04 16.98
N ALA A 128 -3.31 1.83 15.67
CA ALA A 128 -4.44 1.15 15.06
C ALA A 128 -4.53 -0.32 15.50
N LEU A 129 -3.39 -1.00 15.65
CA LEU A 129 -3.34 -2.39 16.11
C LEU A 129 -3.74 -2.52 17.57
N SER A 130 -3.50 -1.49 18.37
CA SER A 130 -3.84 -1.47 19.80
C SER A 130 -5.30 -1.13 20.06
N SER A 131 -6.02 -0.64 19.06
CA SER A 131 -7.44 -0.30 19.19
C SER A 131 -8.29 -1.57 19.22
N PRO A 132 -9.33 -1.62 20.09
CA PRO A 132 -10.21 -2.78 20.11
C PRO A 132 -11.03 -2.86 18.82
N ARG A 133 -11.46 -4.08 18.48
CA ARG A 133 -12.42 -4.27 17.40
C ARG A 133 -13.76 -3.70 17.84
N SER A 134 -14.33 -2.88 17.02
CA SER A 134 -15.67 -2.35 17.27
C SER A 134 -16.75 -3.22 16.69
#